data_119aabf7a685a500d0dffba6d4519814
#
_entry.id   119aabf7a685a500d0dffba6d4519814
#
_cell.length_a   1.000
_cell.length_b   1.000
_cell.length_c   1.000
_cell.angle_alpha   90.00
_cell.angle_beta   90.00
_cell.angle_gamma   90.00
#
_symmetry.space_group_name_H-M   'P 1'
#
loop_
_entity.id
_entity.type
_entity.pdbx_description
1 polymer ?
#
loop_
_entity_poly.entity_id
_entity_poly.type
_entity_poly.pdbx_seq_one_letter_code
_entity_poly.pdbx_strand_id
1 'polypeptide(L)'
;MKTISQAVSEYIKSKPFLSSALSDGIINFTSLSRKIKPEIEEMLRKNVNNGAIVMALNRLSLNLEFQHTQKIKRVIKKIEEVSVRSNLVDYNFKVSDTILNSQSNILKNIYESKNDFYTSSRGIDECNIVVSKNLCQLVENELVNEFCINKTEYLSAISFK
;
A
#
# COMPACT_ATOMS: atom_id res chain seq x y z
N MET A 1 -0.62 -32.23 20.36
CA MET A 1 0.71 -31.75 20.77
C MET A 1 1.28 -30.87 19.67
N LYS A 2 1.68 -29.63 19.97
CA LYS A 2 2.18 -28.68 18.96
C LYS A 2 3.57 -29.11 18.49
N THR A 3 3.82 -29.07 17.15
CA THR A 3 5.14 -29.42 16.60
C THR A 3 6.06 -28.20 16.56
N ILE A 4 7.38 -28.41 16.43
CA ILE A 4 8.36 -27.31 16.27
C ILE A 4 8.01 -26.45 15.05
N SER A 5 7.65 -27.07 13.92
CA SER A 5 7.27 -26.34 12.71
C SER A 5 6.02 -25.48 12.91
N GLN A 6 5.04 -25.95 13.68
CA GLN A 6 3.85 -25.16 13.99
C GLN A 6 4.17 -23.98 14.91
N ALA A 7 4.99 -24.18 15.95
CA ALA A 7 5.41 -23.11 16.85
C ALA A 7 6.21 -22.02 16.12
N VAL A 8 7.19 -22.42 15.28
CA VAL A 8 7.97 -21.50 14.43
C VAL A 8 7.06 -20.74 13.46
N SER A 9 6.13 -21.42 12.81
CA SER A 9 5.19 -20.78 11.86
C SER A 9 4.32 -19.73 12.55
N GLU A 10 3.79 -20.05 13.74
CA GLU A 10 2.97 -19.14 14.52
C GLU A 10 3.77 -17.92 14.98
N TYR A 11 4.97 -18.13 15.49
CA TYR A 11 5.87 -17.06 15.90
C TYR A 11 6.19 -16.11 14.75
N ILE A 12 6.53 -16.63 13.57
CA ILE A 12 6.85 -15.81 12.41
C ILE A 12 5.61 -15.07 11.88
N LYS A 13 4.44 -15.73 11.83
CA LYS A 13 3.19 -15.11 11.38
C LYS A 13 2.69 -13.98 12.27
N SER A 14 3.00 -14.03 13.57
CA SER A 14 2.69 -12.93 14.50
C SER A 14 3.57 -11.70 14.30
N LYS A 15 4.62 -11.78 13.47
CA LYS A 15 5.59 -10.72 13.20
C LYS A 15 5.70 -10.45 11.69
N PRO A 16 4.84 -9.58 11.10
CA PRO A 16 4.76 -9.38 9.66
C PRO A 16 6.09 -9.05 8.98
N PHE A 17 6.93 -8.22 9.62
CA PHE A 17 8.26 -7.86 9.09
C PHE A 17 9.21 -9.06 9.01
N LEU A 18 9.18 -9.98 10.00
CA LEU A 18 9.97 -11.20 9.94
C LEU A 18 9.48 -12.14 8.86
N SER A 19 8.17 -12.22 8.66
CA SER A 19 7.56 -13.02 7.60
C SER A 19 8.02 -12.55 6.22
N SER A 20 8.00 -11.25 5.96
CA SER A 20 8.47 -10.67 4.71
C SER A 20 9.97 -10.90 4.50
N ALA A 21 10.79 -10.53 5.48
CA ALA A 21 12.24 -10.68 5.39
C ALA A 21 12.70 -12.15 5.26
N LEU A 22 11.92 -13.09 5.81
CA LEU A 22 12.15 -14.54 5.65
C LEU A 22 11.83 -14.99 4.22
N SER A 23 10.72 -14.49 3.66
CA SER A 23 10.32 -14.76 2.28
C SER A 23 11.33 -14.21 1.27
N ASP A 24 11.89 -13.03 1.55
CA ASP A 24 12.86 -12.35 0.68
C ASP A 24 14.29 -12.92 0.79
N GLY A 25 14.49 -13.90 1.67
CA GLY A 25 15.79 -14.58 1.83
C GLY A 25 16.90 -13.73 2.49
N ILE A 26 16.55 -12.58 3.09
CA ILE A 26 17.52 -11.65 3.70
C ILE A 26 17.87 -11.98 5.15
N ILE A 27 17.30 -13.04 5.70
CA ILE A 27 17.53 -13.46 7.10
C ILE A 27 18.50 -14.63 7.18
N ASN A 28 19.49 -14.50 8.08
CA ASN A 28 20.30 -15.63 8.48
C ASN A 28 19.53 -16.54 9.43
N PHE A 29 19.13 -17.72 8.97
CA PHE A 29 18.30 -18.67 9.73
C PHE A 29 18.98 -19.16 11.03
N THR A 30 20.31 -19.30 11.02
CA THR A 30 21.04 -19.71 12.22
C THR A 30 20.99 -18.64 13.31
N SER A 31 21.18 -17.38 12.93
CA SER A 31 21.08 -16.25 13.85
C SER A 31 19.66 -16.08 14.38
N LEU A 32 18.66 -16.16 13.49
CA LEU A 32 17.27 -16.08 13.87
C LEU A 32 16.87 -17.23 14.79
N SER A 33 17.30 -18.48 14.51
CA SER A 33 16.96 -19.64 15.34
C SER A 33 17.44 -19.49 16.78
N ARG A 34 18.66 -18.96 16.98
CA ARG A 34 19.21 -18.71 18.34
C ARG A 34 18.36 -17.66 19.06
N LYS A 35 17.92 -16.62 18.36
CA LYS A 35 17.15 -15.53 18.94
C LYS A 35 15.74 -15.98 19.37
N ILE A 36 15.07 -16.80 18.54
CA ILE A 36 13.69 -17.22 18.82
C ILE A 36 13.58 -18.50 19.65
N LYS A 37 14.70 -19.20 19.87
CA LYS A 37 14.71 -20.48 20.60
C LYS A 37 14.02 -20.40 21.97
N PRO A 38 14.27 -19.40 22.85
CA PRO A 38 13.64 -19.34 24.17
C PRO A 38 12.11 -19.32 24.07
N GLU A 39 11.55 -18.51 23.18
CA GLU A 39 10.11 -18.39 23.00
C GLU A 39 9.49 -19.66 22.40
N ILE A 40 10.21 -20.34 21.49
CA ILE A 40 9.75 -21.61 20.92
C ILE A 40 9.75 -22.71 22.00
N GLU A 41 10.75 -22.75 22.88
CA GLU A 41 10.82 -23.70 24.00
C GLU A 41 9.70 -23.45 25.03
N GLU A 42 9.41 -22.19 25.32
CA GLU A 42 8.28 -21.77 26.15
C GLU A 42 6.94 -22.22 25.56
N MET A 43 6.71 -21.95 24.26
CA MET A 43 5.50 -22.38 23.55
C MET A 43 5.30 -23.89 23.55
N LEU A 44 6.39 -24.66 23.52
CA LEU A 44 6.36 -26.12 23.43
C LEU A 44 6.52 -26.80 24.78
N ARG A 45 6.91 -26.06 25.83
CA ARG A 45 7.26 -26.56 27.20
C ARG A 45 8.27 -27.70 27.17
N LYS A 46 9.27 -27.59 26.27
CA LYS A 46 10.36 -28.57 26.15
C LYS A 46 11.58 -27.96 25.46
N ASN A 47 12.75 -28.55 25.74
CA ASN A 47 13.98 -28.15 25.02
C ASN A 47 13.91 -28.49 23.54
N VAL A 48 14.44 -27.59 22.70
CA VAL A 48 14.45 -27.72 21.25
C VAL A 48 15.86 -27.51 20.72
N ASN A 49 16.27 -28.35 19.77
CA ASN A 49 17.55 -28.20 19.08
C ASN A 49 17.48 -27.03 18.07
N ASN A 50 18.51 -26.17 18.05
CA ASN A 50 18.63 -25.08 17.08
C ASN A 50 18.49 -25.57 15.64
N GLY A 51 19.10 -26.71 15.29
CA GLY A 51 19.00 -27.30 13.95
C GLY A 51 17.55 -27.59 13.53
N ALA A 52 16.71 -28.04 14.47
CA ALA A 52 15.29 -28.27 14.20
C ALA A 52 14.53 -26.97 13.92
N ILE A 53 14.88 -25.88 14.61
CA ILE A 53 14.30 -24.54 14.33
C ILE A 53 14.78 -24.03 12.96
N VAL A 54 16.08 -24.18 12.64
CA VAL A 54 16.63 -23.80 11.32
C VAL A 54 15.92 -24.54 10.20
N MET A 55 15.72 -25.86 10.33
CA MET A 55 14.98 -26.66 9.33
C MET A 55 13.52 -26.21 9.20
N ALA A 56 12.86 -25.83 10.31
CA ALA A 56 11.51 -25.32 10.29
C ALA A 56 11.43 -23.93 9.59
N LEU A 57 12.38 -23.04 9.86
CA LEU A 57 12.50 -21.74 9.21
C LEU A 57 12.72 -21.87 7.68
N ASN A 58 13.62 -22.76 7.27
CA ASN A 58 13.89 -23.01 5.85
C ASN A 58 12.64 -23.51 5.11
N ARG A 59 11.92 -24.50 5.68
CA ARG A 59 10.65 -24.97 5.09
C ARG A 59 9.59 -23.88 5.05
N LEU A 60 9.52 -23.05 6.07
CA LEU A 60 8.56 -21.95 6.13
C LEU A 60 8.86 -20.88 5.08
N SER A 61 10.14 -20.52 4.89
CA SER A 61 10.58 -19.54 3.88
C SER A 61 10.10 -19.93 2.48
N LEU A 62 10.35 -21.16 2.05
CA LEU A 62 9.91 -21.67 0.75
C LEU A 62 8.38 -21.62 0.58
N ASN A 63 7.64 -21.96 1.66
CA ASN A 63 6.18 -21.90 1.64
C ASN A 63 5.65 -20.45 1.59
N LEU A 64 6.29 -19.52 2.28
CA LEU A 64 5.89 -18.10 2.29
C LEU A 64 6.12 -17.47 0.91
N GLU A 65 7.26 -17.68 0.29
CA GLU A 65 7.57 -17.20 -1.07
C GLU A 65 6.51 -17.69 -2.07
N PHE A 66 6.20 -18.98 -2.04
CA PHE A 66 5.16 -19.55 -2.89
C PHE A 66 3.78 -18.92 -2.63
N GLN A 67 3.39 -18.77 -1.35
CA GLN A 67 2.10 -18.19 -0.99
C GLN A 67 2.00 -16.71 -1.39
N HIS A 68 3.05 -15.90 -1.21
CA HIS A 68 3.08 -14.50 -1.63
C HIS A 68 2.91 -14.39 -3.14
N THR A 69 3.68 -15.15 -3.91
CA THR A 69 3.57 -15.18 -5.38
C THR A 69 2.17 -15.58 -5.84
N GLN A 70 1.57 -16.60 -5.23
CA GLN A 70 0.21 -17.04 -5.58
C GLN A 70 -0.86 -15.99 -5.22
N LYS A 71 -0.70 -15.29 -4.08
CA LYS A 71 -1.61 -14.19 -3.70
C LYS A 71 -1.54 -13.05 -4.71
N ILE A 72 -0.34 -12.61 -5.07
CA ILE A 72 -0.12 -11.54 -6.06
C ILE A 72 -0.74 -11.95 -7.41
N LYS A 73 -0.42 -13.15 -7.92
CA LYS A 73 -1.00 -13.67 -9.16
C LYS A 73 -2.53 -13.72 -9.13
N ARG A 74 -3.12 -14.08 -7.98
CA ARG A 74 -4.58 -14.13 -7.81
C ARG A 74 -5.21 -12.74 -7.84
N VAL A 75 -4.58 -11.75 -7.23
CA VAL A 75 -5.05 -10.36 -7.26
C VAL A 75 -4.96 -9.81 -8.68
N ILE A 76 -3.79 -9.96 -9.35
CA ILE A 76 -3.60 -9.51 -10.73
C ILE A 76 -4.62 -10.14 -11.69
N LYS A 77 -4.92 -11.44 -11.52
CA LYS A 77 -5.93 -12.11 -12.35
C LYS A 77 -7.37 -11.62 -12.14
N LYS A 78 -7.64 -10.91 -11.05
CA LYS A 78 -8.96 -10.32 -10.77
C LYS A 78 -9.11 -8.90 -11.29
N ILE A 79 -8.03 -8.29 -11.75
CA ILE A 79 -8.08 -6.98 -12.39
C ILE A 79 -8.69 -7.18 -13.78
N GLU A 80 -9.87 -6.59 -13.98
CA GLU A 80 -10.61 -6.69 -15.23
C GLU A 80 -10.17 -5.62 -16.23
N GLU A 81 -9.88 -4.42 -15.73
CA GLU A 81 -9.52 -3.28 -16.55
C GLU A 81 -8.38 -2.48 -15.90
N VAL A 82 -7.41 -2.11 -16.73
CA VAL A 82 -6.33 -1.19 -16.35
C VAL A 82 -6.40 0.01 -17.27
N SER A 83 -6.59 1.19 -16.74
CA SER A 83 -6.52 2.42 -17.50
C SER A 83 -5.36 3.30 -17.05
N VAL A 84 -4.68 3.91 -18.00
CA VAL A 84 -3.58 4.86 -17.78
C VAL A 84 -3.99 6.21 -18.32
N ARG A 85 -3.91 7.24 -17.50
CA ARG A 85 -4.15 8.63 -17.90
C ARG A 85 -2.91 9.46 -17.62
N SER A 86 -2.42 10.13 -18.63
CA SER A 86 -1.24 11.02 -18.56
C SER A 86 -1.64 12.49 -18.62
N ASN A 87 -0.67 13.38 -18.46
CA ASN A 87 -0.87 14.83 -18.45
C ASN A 87 -1.83 15.28 -17.34
N LEU A 88 -1.62 14.76 -16.14
CA LEU A 88 -2.37 15.16 -14.96
C LEU A 88 -1.57 16.18 -14.17
N VAL A 89 -2.31 17.02 -13.45
CA VAL A 89 -1.78 18.02 -12.52
C VAL A 89 -2.44 17.80 -11.17
N ASP A 90 -1.61 17.77 -10.13
CA ASP A 90 -2.01 17.63 -8.74
C ASP A 90 -1.87 18.96 -8.03
N TYR A 91 -2.94 19.37 -7.38
CA TYR A 91 -3.00 20.54 -6.52
C TYR A 91 -3.30 20.13 -5.09
N ASN A 92 -2.55 20.70 -4.15
CA ASN A 92 -2.81 20.56 -2.72
C ASN A 92 -3.15 21.90 -2.11
N PHE A 93 -4.34 22.03 -1.57
CA PHE A 93 -4.85 23.27 -0.96
C PHE A 93 -5.02 23.09 0.55
N LYS A 94 -4.85 24.19 1.28
CA LYS A 94 -5.28 24.26 2.68
C LYS A 94 -6.81 24.26 2.75
N VAL A 95 -7.38 23.50 3.66
CA VAL A 95 -8.84 23.49 3.85
C VAL A 95 -9.31 24.86 4.35
N SER A 96 -10.34 25.39 3.70
CA SER A 96 -11.05 26.61 4.03
C SER A 96 -12.55 26.36 4.08
N ASP A 97 -13.33 27.33 4.54
CA ASP A 97 -14.79 27.25 4.56
C ASP A 97 -15.39 27.36 3.15
N THR A 98 -14.64 27.90 2.18
CA THR A 98 -15.09 28.16 0.81
C THR A 98 -14.68 27.10 -0.20
N ILE A 99 -13.68 26.27 0.11
CA ILE A 99 -13.09 25.30 -0.83
C ILE A 99 -14.10 24.32 -1.43
N LEU A 100 -15.11 23.90 -0.65
CA LEU A 100 -16.15 22.99 -1.14
C LEU A 100 -17.07 23.66 -2.15
N ASN A 101 -17.35 24.94 -1.98
CA ASN A 101 -18.16 25.73 -2.93
C ASN A 101 -17.40 25.88 -4.25
N SER A 102 -16.10 26.23 -4.20
CA SER A 102 -15.23 26.31 -5.36
C SER A 102 -15.12 24.97 -6.09
N GLN A 103 -14.96 23.87 -5.38
CA GLN A 103 -14.98 22.52 -5.98
C GLN A 103 -16.33 22.20 -6.65
N SER A 104 -17.45 22.59 -6.03
CA SER A 104 -18.78 22.40 -6.61
C SER A 104 -18.92 23.14 -7.95
N ASN A 105 -18.34 24.33 -8.07
CA ASN A 105 -18.33 25.09 -9.30
C ASN A 105 -17.50 24.41 -10.40
N ILE A 106 -16.31 23.91 -10.04
CA ILE A 106 -15.49 23.09 -10.96
C ILE A 106 -16.30 21.90 -11.48
N LEU A 107 -16.94 21.15 -10.58
CA LEU A 107 -17.73 19.96 -10.95
C LEU A 107 -18.88 20.28 -11.89
N LYS A 108 -19.56 21.41 -11.70
CA LYS A 108 -20.63 21.87 -12.61
C LYS A 108 -20.11 22.14 -14.01
N ASN A 109 -18.91 22.74 -14.13
CA ASN A 109 -18.32 23.08 -15.41
C ASN A 109 -17.80 21.85 -16.18
N ILE A 110 -17.39 20.78 -15.48
CA ILE A 110 -16.90 19.54 -16.11
C ILE A 110 -17.98 18.48 -16.29
N TYR A 111 -19.21 18.71 -15.84
CA TYR A 111 -20.30 17.72 -15.85
C TYR A 111 -20.56 17.11 -17.24
N GLU A 112 -20.43 17.89 -18.31
CA GLU A 112 -20.66 17.43 -19.68
C GLU A 112 -19.41 16.81 -20.32
N SER A 113 -18.23 16.94 -19.70
CA SER A 113 -16.96 16.45 -20.24
C SER A 113 -16.72 15.00 -19.84
N LYS A 114 -16.94 14.08 -20.79
CA LYS A 114 -16.73 12.64 -20.57
C LYS A 114 -15.25 12.21 -20.57
N ASN A 115 -14.36 13.05 -21.06
CA ASN A 115 -12.94 12.70 -21.25
C ASN A 115 -12.01 13.31 -20.22
N ASP A 116 -12.47 14.23 -19.39
CA ASP A 116 -11.66 14.89 -18.42
C ASP A 116 -11.55 14.06 -17.14
N PHE A 117 -10.33 14.04 -16.62
CA PHE A 117 -10.07 13.40 -15.33
C PHE A 117 -10.18 14.43 -14.22
N TYR A 118 -10.98 14.13 -13.24
CA TYR A 118 -11.08 14.87 -12.00
C TYR A 118 -11.20 13.89 -10.84
N THR A 119 -10.37 14.07 -9.83
CA THR A 119 -10.54 13.41 -8.53
C THR A 119 -10.15 14.38 -7.44
N SER A 120 -10.85 14.31 -6.32
CA SER A 120 -10.51 15.11 -5.14
C SER A 120 -10.63 14.28 -3.88
N SER A 121 -9.80 14.64 -2.91
CA SER A 121 -9.91 14.11 -1.55
C SER A 121 -9.73 15.26 -0.56
N ARG A 122 -10.48 15.20 0.56
CA ARG A 122 -10.42 16.20 1.61
C ARG A 122 -10.08 15.54 2.94
N GLY A 123 -8.99 15.99 3.54
CA GLY A 123 -8.63 15.71 4.93
C GLY A 123 -9.17 16.77 5.89
N ILE A 124 -8.58 16.84 7.07
CA ILE A 124 -8.91 17.86 8.08
C ILE A 124 -8.29 19.21 7.71
N ASP A 125 -7.00 19.19 7.34
CA ASP A 125 -6.21 20.41 7.11
C ASP A 125 -5.93 20.67 5.63
N GLU A 126 -5.96 19.62 4.79
CA GLU A 126 -5.59 19.69 3.38
C GLU A 126 -6.67 19.07 2.48
N CYS A 127 -6.75 19.61 1.28
CA CYS A 127 -7.59 19.13 0.20
C CYS A 127 -6.73 18.94 -1.06
N ASN A 128 -6.78 17.74 -1.62
CA ASN A 128 -6.06 17.37 -2.83
C ASN A 128 -7.03 17.31 -4.03
N ILE A 129 -6.59 17.84 -5.17
CA ILE A 129 -7.34 17.84 -6.43
C ILE A 129 -6.40 17.44 -7.56
N VAL A 130 -6.72 16.34 -8.24
CA VAL A 130 -5.97 15.89 -9.44
C VAL A 130 -6.86 16.01 -10.66
N VAL A 131 -6.36 16.70 -11.68
CA VAL A 131 -7.12 16.98 -12.91
C VAL A 131 -6.30 16.77 -14.16
N SER A 132 -6.99 16.59 -15.30
CA SER A 132 -6.38 16.69 -16.61
C SER A 132 -5.82 18.10 -16.84
N LYS A 133 -4.70 18.21 -17.56
CA LYS A 133 -4.00 19.50 -17.77
C LYS A 133 -4.87 20.57 -18.42
N ASN A 134 -5.80 20.21 -19.28
CA ASN A 134 -6.75 21.16 -19.91
C ASN A 134 -7.72 21.81 -18.92
N LEU A 135 -7.91 21.22 -17.72
CA LEU A 135 -8.76 21.80 -16.68
C LEU A 135 -8.00 22.74 -15.71
N CYS A 136 -6.67 22.86 -15.85
CA CYS A 136 -5.87 23.67 -14.93
C CYS A 136 -6.35 25.10 -14.83
N GLN A 137 -6.67 25.74 -15.95
CA GLN A 137 -7.12 27.13 -15.95
C GLN A 137 -8.47 27.31 -15.25
N LEU A 138 -9.38 26.35 -15.40
CA LEU A 138 -10.65 26.33 -14.67
C LEU A 138 -10.41 26.20 -13.15
N VAL A 139 -9.56 25.25 -12.76
CA VAL A 139 -9.22 25.00 -11.35
C VAL A 139 -8.58 26.23 -10.72
N GLU A 140 -7.62 26.84 -11.41
CA GLU A 140 -6.90 28.02 -10.91
C GLU A 140 -7.83 29.24 -10.81
N ASN A 141 -8.78 29.41 -11.72
CA ASN A 141 -9.76 30.48 -11.66
C ASN A 141 -10.77 30.31 -10.52
N GLU A 142 -11.31 29.10 -10.35
CA GLU A 142 -12.31 28.80 -9.32
C GLU A 142 -11.72 28.76 -7.91
N LEU A 143 -10.42 28.46 -7.79
CA LEU A 143 -9.69 28.34 -6.52
C LEU A 143 -8.72 29.51 -6.30
N VAL A 144 -8.89 30.64 -7.02
CA VAL A 144 -7.99 31.79 -6.94
C VAL A 144 -7.85 32.39 -5.53
N ASN A 145 -8.89 32.26 -4.71
CA ASN A 145 -8.92 32.75 -3.33
C ASN A 145 -8.47 31.69 -2.31
N GLU A 146 -8.14 30.48 -2.77
CA GLU A 146 -7.74 29.38 -1.88
C GLU A 146 -6.21 29.32 -1.79
N PHE A 147 -5.70 28.91 -0.63
CA PHE A 147 -4.26 28.80 -0.41
C PHE A 147 -3.74 27.47 -0.99
N CYS A 148 -3.08 27.55 -2.16
CA CYS A 148 -2.39 26.42 -2.76
C CYS A 148 -1.06 26.16 -2.05
N ILE A 149 -0.94 24.98 -1.42
CA ILE A 149 0.28 24.55 -0.72
C ILE A 149 1.32 24.07 -1.74
N ASN A 150 0.87 23.26 -2.71
CA ASN A 150 1.75 22.67 -3.71
C ASN A 150 0.98 22.40 -5.02
N LYS A 151 1.71 22.48 -6.14
CA LYS A 151 1.25 22.07 -7.47
C LYS A 151 2.31 21.18 -8.10
N THR A 152 1.92 20.00 -8.58
CA THR A 152 2.81 19.07 -9.28
C THR A 152 2.26 18.75 -10.66
N GLU A 153 3.05 18.96 -11.69
CA GLU A 153 2.68 18.71 -13.08
C GLU A 153 3.31 17.42 -13.63
N TYR A 154 2.89 17.04 -14.85
CA TYR A 154 3.40 15.88 -15.60
C TYR A 154 3.18 14.54 -14.91
N LEU A 155 2.09 14.42 -14.19
CA LEU A 155 1.73 13.17 -13.53
C LEU A 155 0.95 12.22 -14.47
N SER A 156 0.98 10.96 -14.11
CA SER A 156 0.14 9.92 -14.71
C SER A 156 -0.55 9.12 -13.60
N ALA A 157 -1.80 8.76 -13.83
CA ALA A 157 -2.57 7.90 -12.95
C ALA A 157 -2.79 6.53 -13.60
N ILE A 158 -2.71 5.49 -12.78
CA ILE A 158 -3.11 4.13 -13.16
C ILE A 158 -4.32 3.76 -12.32
N SER A 159 -5.41 3.42 -12.97
CA SER A 159 -6.65 2.98 -12.31
C SER A 159 -6.90 1.51 -12.61
N PHE A 160 -7.34 0.78 -11.60
CA PHE A 160 -7.70 -0.64 -11.68
C PHE A 160 -9.20 -0.79 -11.38
N LYS A 161 -9.85 -1.67 -12.15
CA LYS A 161 -11.26 -2.01 -11.96
C LYS A 161 -11.42 -3.50 -11.70
#